data_5670c11b0c508c108da9827b5433bc80
#
_entry.id   5670c11b0c508c108da9827b5433bc80
#
_cell.length_a   1.000
_cell.length_b   1.000
_cell.length_c   1.000
_cell.angle_alpha   90.00
_cell.angle_beta   90.00
_cell.angle_gamma   90.00
#
_symmetry.space_group_name_H-M   'P 1'
#
loop_
_entity.id
_entity.type
_entity.pdbx_description
1 polymer ?
#
loop_
_entity_poly.entity_id
_entity_poly.type
_entity_poly.pdbx_seq_one_letter_code
_entity_poly.pdbx_strand_id
1 'polypeptide(L)'
;VTNLRDRAVLAALLAATAVLYLWNITVNGMGNQFYAAAAQAGSQDWEALLFGSLDAQNFITVDKPPVSQWVMGLSGQLFGFSSASMLVPEALMAVASVALLYGAVRRIGGPWAGLLAGASLALTPVAALMFRFNNPDAVMVLLMTAAVYCAVRALDRNGDRWMTLAGVALGFAFLAKMLEGLMVLPAIGLVYLVAAPVGLGRRLVHLLAAVAA
;
A
#
# COMPACT_ATOMS: atom_id res chain seq x y z
N VAL A 1 12.20 14.09 -19.02
CA VAL A 1 13.51 13.65 -18.49
C VAL A 1 13.63 14.16 -17.07
N THR A 2 13.82 13.28 -16.08
CA THR A 2 14.07 13.69 -14.69
C THR A 2 15.46 14.27 -14.56
N ASN A 3 15.56 15.53 -14.15
CA ASN A 3 16.81 16.17 -13.84
C ASN A 3 17.48 15.48 -12.63
N LEU A 4 18.80 15.44 -12.57
CA LEU A 4 19.56 14.89 -11.44
C LEU A 4 19.14 15.52 -10.10
N ARG A 5 18.84 16.81 -10.11
CA ARG A 5 18.33 17.57 -8.97
C ARG A 5 16.99 17.00 -8.46
N ASP A 6 16.04 16.70 -9.37
CA ASP A 6 14.72 16.17 -8.98
C ASP A 6 14.86 14.79 -8.31
N ARG A 7 15.79 13.96 -8.81
CA ARG A 7 16.09 12.64 -8.22
C ARG A 7 16.71 12.79 -6.83
N ALA A 8 17.63 13.72 -6.66
CA ALA A 8 18.26 13.97 -5.37
C ALA A 8 17.27 14.47 -4.32
N VAL A 9 16.36 15.39 -4.69
CA VAL A 9 15.33 15.89 -3.76
C VAL A 9 14.31 14.80 -3.42
N LEU A 10 13.91 13.97 -4.39
CA LEU A 10 13.07 12.80 -4.10
C LEU A 10 13.77 11.83 -3.14
N ALA A 11 15.04 11.51 -3.41
CA ALA A 11 15.81 10.61 -2.55
C ALA A 11 15.92 11.17 -1.11
N ALA A 12 16.12 12.48 -0.96
CA ALA A 12 16.13 13.16 0.32
C ALA A 12 14.76 13.07 1.05
N LEU A 13 13.66 13.26 0.32
CA LEU A 13 12.31 13.10 0.87
C LEU A 13 12.08 11.66 1.36
N LEU A 14 12.43 10.66 0.55
CA LEU A 14 12.25 9.25 0.92
C LEU A 14 13.16 8.86 2.10
N ALA A 15 14.41 9.33 2.12
CA ALA A 15 15.32 9.10 3.25
C ALA A 15 14.79 9.77 4.54
N ALA A 16 14.33 11.02 4.47
CA ALA A 16 13.72 11.70 5.60
C ALA A 16 12.46 10.98 6.09
N THR A 17 11.62 10.49 5.17
CA THR A 17 10.44 9.66 5.50
C THR A 17 10.87 8.37 6.20
N ALA A 18 11.88 7.66 5.67
CA ALA A 18 12.39 6.44 6.29
C ALA A 18 12.91 6.70 7.71
N VAL A 19 13.69 7.75 7.91
CA VAL A 19 14.17 8.16 9.24
C VAL A 19 13.01 8.45 10.18
N LEU A 20 12.04 9.26 9.75
CA LEU A 20 10.87 9.63 10.55
C LEU A 20 10.07 8.40 11.02
N TYR A 21 9.85 7.44 10.12
CA TYR A 21 8.99 6.29 10.39
C TYR A 21 9.72 5.14 11.07
N LEU A 22 11.01 4.97 10.83
CA LEU A 22 11.82 3.91 11.46
C LEU A 22 12.43 4.34 12.81
N TRP A 23 12.48 5.64 13.08
CA TRP A 23 13.06 6.12 14.35
C TRP A 23 12.33 5.54 15.55
N ASN A 24 13.06 4.79 16.38
CA ASN A 24 12.53 4.15 17.60
C ASN A 24 11.20 3.39 17.34
N ILE A 25 11.13 2.63 16.23
CA ILE A 25 9.90 1.98 15.75
C ILE A 25 9.32 0.99 16.77
N THR A 26 10.17 0.40 17.61
CA THR A 26 9.78 -0.63 18.58
C THR A 26 9.34 -0.06 19.93
N VAL A 27 9.27 1.27 20.10
CA VAL A 27 8.94 1.92 21.38
C VAL A 27 7.58 1.47 21.94
N ASN A 28 6.62 1.16 21.09
CA ASN A 28 5.28 0.70 21.47
C ASN A 28 5.19 -0.83 21.67
N GLY A 29 6.32 -1.55 21.67
CA GLY A 29 6.34 -2.99 21.84
C GLY A 29 5.58 -3.73 20.71
N MET A 30 4.70 -4.64 21.06
CA MET A 30 3.91 -5.42 20.10
C MET A 30 2.72 -4.67 19.51
N GLY A 31 2.44 -3.43 19.95
CA GLY A 31 1.34 -2.62 19.43
C GLY A 31 -0.03 -3.26 19.69
N ASN A 32 -0.78 -3.57 18.64
CA ASN A 32 -2.04 -4.30 18.74
C ASN A 32 -1.76 -5.80 18.93
N GLN A 33 -2.03 -6.31 20.11
CA GLN A 33 -1.76 -7.70 20.49
C GLN A 33 -2.58 -8.72 19.68
N PHE A 34 -3.77 -8.34 19.23
CA PHE A 34 -4.63 -9.18 18.40
C PHE A 34 -3.97 -9.48 17.03
N TYR A 35 -3.47 -8.44 16.34
CA TYR A 35 -2.73 -8.64 15.10
C TYR A 35 -1.33 -9.20 15.31
N ALA A 36 -0.71 -8.93 16.46
CA ALA A 36 0.58 -9.50 16.81
C ALA A 36 0.49 -11.02 17.01
N ALA A 37 -0.59 -11.52 17.64
CA ALA A 37 -0.83 -12.96 17.78
C ALA A 37 -0.95 -13.64 16.41
N ALA A 38 -1.71 -13.05 15.47
CA ALA A 38 -1.81 -13.60 14.13
C ALA A 38 -0.48 -13.55 13.35
N ALA A 39 0.28 -12.47 13.48
CA ALA A 39 1.61 -12.38 12.89
C ALA A 39 2.57 -13.42 13.49
N GLN A 40 2.47 -13.69 14.79
CA GLN A 40 3.23 -14.75 15.45
C GLN A 40 2.83 -16.14 14.94
N ALA A 41 1.54 -16.46 14.91
CA ALA A 41 1.05 -17.73 14.38
C ALA A 41 1.48 -17.93 12.92
N GLY A 42 1.29 -16.92 12.06
CA GLY A 42 1.70 -16.94 10.67
C GLY A 42 3.24 -16.98 10.48
N SER A 43 4.03 -16.57 11.48
CA SER A 43 5.48 -16.74 11.45
C SER A 43 5.94 -18.19 11.71
N GLN A 44 5.08 -19.03 12.24
CA GLN A 44 5.39 -20.41 12.64
C GLN A 44 4.72 -21.45 11.74
N ASP A 45 3.58 -21.10 11.13
CA ASP A 45 2.75 -22.02 10.35
C ASP A 45 2.23 -21.34 9.07
N TRP A 46 2.29 -22.05 7.93
CA TRP A 46 1.87 -21.52 6.62
C TRP A 46 0.35 -21.43 6.46
N GLU A 47 -0.38 -22.31 7.09
CA GLU A 47 -1.85 -22.28 7.05
C GLU A 47 -2.36 -21.12 7.91
N ALA A 48 -1.78 -20.93 9.10
CA ALA A 48 -2.05 -19.78 9.94
C ALA A 48 -1.72 -18.46 9.22
N LEU A 49 -0.62 -18.40 8.47
CA LEU A 49 -0.28 -17.25 7.64
C LEU A 49 -1.34 -17.00 6.57
N LEU A 50 -1.73 -18.04 5.81
CA LEU A 50 -2.66 -17.92 4.70
C LEU A 50 -4.03 -17.39 5.14
N PHE A 51 -4.55 -17.88 6.25
CA PHE A 51 -5.87 -17.52 6.76
C PHE A 51 -5.86 -16.37 7.79
N GLY A 52 -4.68 -15.91 8.24
CA GLY A 52 -4.55 -14.89 9.28
C GLY A 52 -5.06 -15.40 10.63
N SER A 53 -4.73 -16.64 10.98
CA SER A 53 -5.15 -17.29 12.23
C SER A 53 -4.45 -16.69 13.44
N LEU A 54 -5.13 -16.65 14.58
CA LEU A 54 -4.58 -16.13 15.85
C LEU A 54 -3.66 -17.12 16.55
N ASP A 55 -3.74 -18.38 16.17
CA ASP A 55 -2.95 -19.48 16.74
C ASP A 55 -2.56 -20.50 15.66
N ALA A 56 -1.52 -21.27 15.91
CA ALA A 56 -0.98 -22.25 14.98
C ALA A 56 -1.89 -23.51 14.79
N GLN A 57 -2.94 -23.67 15.57
CA GLN A 57 -3.94 -24.71 15.39
C GLN A 57 -5.11 -24.26 14.50
N ASN A 58 -5.08 -23.02 14.01
CA ASN A 58 -6.08 -22.45 13.11
C ASN A 58 -7.50 -22.43 13.68
N PHE A 59 -7.64 -22.25 15.01
CA PHE A 59 -8.93 -22.28 15.66
C PHE A 59 -9.81 -21.07 15.33
N ILE A 60 -9.21 -19.88 15.24
CA ILE A 60 -9.91 -18.64 14.92
C ILE A 60 -8.99 -17.69 14.13
N THR A 61 -9.55 -16.92 13.21
CA THR A 61 -8.83 -15.91 12.40
C THR A 61 -9.06 -14.50 12.92
N VAL A 62 -8.24 -13.56 12.46
CA VAL A 62 -8.48 -12.12 12.68
C VAL A 62 -9.80 -11.68 12.04
N ASP A 63 -10.30 -10.53 12.48
CA ASP A 63 -11.54 -9.90 12.00
C ASP A 63 -11.42 -9.24 10.61
N LYS A 64 -10.25 -9.26 10.00
CA LYS A 64 -9.94 -8.70 8.69
C LYS A 64 -9.39 -9.78 7.76
N PRO A 65 -9.51 -9.60 6.43
CA PRO A 65 -8.85 -10.49 5.48
C PRO A 65 -7.32 -10.49 5.66
N PRO A 66 -6.63 -11.57 5.22
CA PRO A 66 -5.30 -11.91 5.76
C PRO A 66 -4.11 -11.16 5.15
N VAL A 67 -4.26 -10.36 4.07
CA VAL A 67 -3.13 -9.78 3.34
C VAL A 67 -2.21 -8.93 4.21
N SER A 68 -2.74 -8.19 5.18
CA SER A 68 -1.92 -7.46 6.13
C SER A 68 -1.09 -8.39 7.03
N GLN A 69 -1.65 -9.53 7.41
CA GLN A 69 -0.97 -10.54 8.23
C GLN A 69 0.14 -11.25 7.44
N TRP A 70 -0.05 -11.45 6.12
CA TRP A 70 0.99 -12.04 5.28
C TRP A 70 2.30 -11.26 5.34
N VAL A 71 2.24 -9.94 5.33
CA VAL A 71 3.45 -9.11 5.35
C VAL A 71 4.18 -9.23 6.68
N MET A 72 3.45 -9.13 7.79
CA MET A 72 4.02 -9.23 9.14
C MET A 72 4.49 -10.66 9.45
N GLY A 73 3.69 -11.67 9.11
CA GLY A 73 4.02 -13.08 9.33
C GLY A 73 5.22 -13.54 8.50
N LEU A 74 5.27 -13.19 7.19
CA LEU A 74 6.44 -13.49 6.34
C LEU A 74 7.70 -12.83 6.85
N SER A 75 7.62 -11.57 7.30
CA SER A 75 8.76 -10.91 7.93
C SER A 75 9.19 -11.62 9.22
N GLY A 76 8.23 -12.12 9.99
CA GLY A 76 8.50 -12.95 11.18
C GLY A 76 9.16 -14.29 10.85
N GLN A 77 8.77 -14.95 9.74
CA GLN A 77 9.43 -16.16 9.26
C GLN A 77 10.89 -15.92 8.86
N LEU A 78 11.17 -14.80 8.19
CA LEU A 78 12.50 -14.51 7.65
C LEU A 78 13.49 -13.98 8.72
N PHE A 79 13.01 -13.15 9.65
CA PHE A 79 13.86 -12.42 10.60
C PHE A 79 13.62 -12.80 12.06
N GLY A 80 12.75 -13.76 12.32
CA GLY A 80 12.26 -14.08 13.66
C GLY A 80 11.14 -13.15 14.09
N PHE A 81 10.15 -13.67 14.86
CA PHE A 81 9.03 -12.88 15.35
C PHE A 81 9.48 -11.87 16.42
N SER A 82 9.23 -10.62 16.18
CA SER A 82 9.55 -9.50 17.08
C SER A 82 8.72 -8.26 16.71
N SER A 83 8.69 -7.27 17.60
CA SER A 83 8.11 -5.96 17.28
C SER A 83 8.75 -5.33 16.03
N ALA A 84 10.07 -5.44 15.87
CA ALA A 84 10.77 -4.91 14.71
C ALA A 84 10.37 -5.63 13.41
N SER A 85 10.30 -6.97 13.41
CA SER A 85 9.93 -7.72 12.21
C SER A 85 8.48 -7.44 11.74
N MET A 86 7.59 -7.08 12.65
CA MET A 86 6.24 -6.64 12.28
C MET A 86 6.21 -5.20 11.77
N LEU A 87 6.86 -4.26 12.48
CA LEU A 87 6.66 -2.83 12.26
C LEU A 87 7.58 -2.23 11.19
N VAL A 88 8.76 -2.81 10.93
CA VAL A 88 9.66 -2.32 9.89
C VAL A 88 9.03 -2.42 8.49
N PRO A 89 8.40 -3.52 8.08
CA PRO A 89 7.67 -3.57 6.82
C PRO A 89 6.56 -2.51 6.70
N GLU A 90 5.80 -2.27 7.78
CA GLU A 90 4.75 -1.24 7.83
C GLU A 90 5.35 0.16 7.55
N ALA A 91 6.45 0.50 8.23
CA ALA A 91 7.15 1.77 7.99
C ALA A 91 7.72 1.90 6.57
N LEU A 92 8.23 0.81 5.99
CA LEU A 92 8.72 0.79 4.60
C LEU A 92 7.58 0.98 3.60
N MET A 93 6.36 0.53 3.91
CA MET A 93 5.18 0.80 3.08
C MET A 93 4.83 2.29 3.07
N ALA A 94 5.08 3.04 4.14
CA ALA A 94 4.95 4.50 4.11
C ALA A 94 5.89 5.13 3.08
N VAL A 95 7.16 4.72 3.08
CA VAL A 95 8.16 5.21 2.12
C VAL A 95 7.74 4.88 0.69
N ALA A 96 7.26 3.66 0.45
CA ALA A 96 6.76 3.25 -0.86
C ALA A 96 5.51 4.04 -1.27
N SER A 97 4.57 4.29 -0.34
CA SER A 97 3.37 5.10 -0.59
C SER A 97 3.73 6.54 -0.96
N VAL A 98 4.69 7.16 -0.26
CA VAL A 98 5.21 8.50 -0.59
C VAL A 98 5.83 8.52 -1.99
N ALA A 99 6.61 7.49 -2.35
CA ALA A 99 7.21 7.38 -3.69
C ALA A 99 6.16 7.24 -4.80
N LEU A 100 5.13 6.41 -4.57
CA LEU A 100 4.03 6.21 -5.52
C LEU A 100 3.18 7.48 -5.68
N LEU A 101 2.84 8.13 -4.57
CA LEU A 101 2.08 9.38 -4.59
C LEU A 101 2.86 10.50 -5.30
N TYR A 102 4.16 10.64 -5.00
CA TYR A 102 5.03 11.53 -5.78
C TYR A 102 4.96 11.20 -7.27
N GLY A 103 5.11 9.93 -7.62
CA GLY A 103 5.09 9.46 -9.01
C GLY A 103 3.77 9.75 -9.73
N ALA A 104 2.64 9.60 -9.04
CA ALA A 104 1.30 9.89 -9.58
C ALA A 104 1.11 11.40 -9.80
N VAL A 105 1.31 12.21 -8.76
CA VAL A 105 1.06 13.65 -8.79
C VAL A 105 2.04 14.38 -9.71
N ARG A 106 3.30 13.95 -9.75
CA ARG A 106 4.30 14.50 -10.66
C ARG A 106 3.90 14.39 -12.13
N ARG A 107 3.19 13.35 -12.53
CA ARG A 107 2.74 13.16 -13.91
C ARG A 107 1.71 14.19 -14.34
N ILE A 108 0.93 14.69 -13.40
CA ILE A 108 -0.16 15.63 -13.61
C ILE A 108 0.32 17.08 -13.40
N GLY A 109 0.98 17.33 -12.27
CA GLY A 109 1.33 18.67 -11.77
C GLY A 109 2.82 19.01 -11.78
N GLY A 110 3.68 18.09 -12.27
CA GLY A 110 5.13 18.30 -12.29
C GLY A 110 5.86 17.94 -10.99
N PRO A 111 7.21 18.06 -10.97
CA PRO A 111 8.03 17.56 -9.87
C PRO A 111 7.72 18.20 -8.52
N TRP A 112 7.48 19.50 -8.48
CA TRP A 112 7.19 20.22 -7.24
C TRP A 112 5.85 19.83 -6.62
N ALA A 113 4.81 19.68 -7.44
CA ALA A 113 3.52 19.18 -6.96
C ALA A 113 3.64 17.76 -6.38
N GLY A 114 4.41 16.90 -7.06
CA GLY A 114 4.71 15.56 -6.55
C GLY A 114 5.44 15.58 -5.21
N LEU A 115 6.45 16.44 -5.04
CA LEU A 115 7.18 16.58 -3.78
C LEU A 115 6.28 17.08 -2.65
N LEU A 116 5.43 18.07 -2.92
CA LEU A 116 4.48 18.58 -1.94
C LEU A 116 3.48 17.47 -1.52
N ALA A 117 2.93 16.73 -2.48
CA ALA A 117 2.02 15.63 -2.17
C ALA A 117 2.70 14.53 -1.33
N GLY A 118 3.91 14.11 -1.71
CA GLY A 118 4.68 13.13 -0.95
C GLY A 118 5.02 13.62 0.46
N ALA A 119 5.47 14.86 0.61
CA ALA A 119 5.76 15.48 1.90
C ALA A 119 4.49 15.61 2.76
N SER A 120 3.36 15.98 2.16
CA SER A 120 2.07 16.05 2.86
C SER A 120 1.68 14.69 3.44
N LEU A 121 1.79 13.61 2.67
CA LEU A 121 1.55 12.26 3.18
C LEU A 121 2.51 11.90 4.31
N ALA A 122 3.82 12.13 4.11
CA ALA A 122 4.85 11.79 5.09
C ALA A 122 4.68 12.53 6.43
N LEU A 123 4.17 13.76 6.40
CA LEU A 123 3.98 14.61 7.57
C LEU A 123 2.56 14.57 8.14
N THR A 124 1.65 13.82 7.53
CA THR A 124 0.28 13.65 8.04
C THR A 124 0.29 12.85 9.34
N PRO A 125 -0.17 13.40 10.48
CA PRO A 125 -0.02 12.75 11.78
C PRO A 125 -0.67 11.36 11.85
N VAL A 126 -1.87 11.20 11.27
CA VAL A 126 -2.54 9.89 11.24
C VAL A 126 -1.79 8.88 10.37
N ALA A 127 -1.15 9.29 9.28
CA ALA A 127 -0.31 8.41 8.48
C ALA A 127 0.91 7.96 9.29
N ALA A 128 1.60 8.88 9.99
CA ALA A 128 2.71 8.55 10.85
C ALA A 128 2.32 7.57 11.96
N LEU A 129 1.11 7.71 12.52
CA LEU A 129 0.60 6.79 13.53
C LEU A 129 0.32 5.40 12.93
N MET A 130 -0.41 5.33 11.80
CA MET A 130 -0.86 4.06 11.21
C MET A 130 0.29 3.24 10.62
N PHE A 131 1.26 3.86 9.96
CA PHE A 131 2.42 3.15 9.40
C PHE A 131 3.49 2.77 10.44
N ARG A 132 3.33 3.17 11.70
CA ARG A 132 4.20 2.78 12.81
C ARG A 132 3.50 1.86 13.82
N PHE A 133 2.41 1.27 13.40
CA PHE A 133 1.57 0.41 14.23
C PHE A 133 1.13 -0.82 13.42
N ASN A 134 1.11 -1.99 14.02
CA ASN A 134 0.71 -3.23 13.36
C ASN A 134 -0.81 -3.25 13.15
N ASN A 135 -1.22 -2.84 11.95
CA ASN A 135 -2.62 -2.77 11.56
C ASN A 135 -2.74 -2.97 10.02
N PRO A 136 -3.94 -3.23 9.51
CA PRO A 136 -4.13 -3.44 8.06
C PRO A 136 -4.03 -2.17 7.22
N ASP A 137 -4.00 -0.98 7.84
CA ASP A 137 -4.03 0.30 7.12
C ASP A 137 -2.81 0.56 6.26
N ALA A 138 -1.61 0.18 6.72
CA ALA A 138 -0.39 0.39 5.99
C ALA A 138 -0.40 -0.33 4.63
N VAL A 139 -0.77 -1.60 4.62
CA VAL A 139 -0.91 -2.40 3.38
C VAL A 139 -2.01 -1.83 2.50
N MET A 140 -3.17 -1.52 3.07
CA MET A 140 -4.31 -0.96 2.34
C MET A 140 -3.93 0.37 1.67
N VAL A 141 -3.36 1.31 2.41
CA VAL A 141 -2.98 2.64 1.88
C VAL A 141 -1.91 2.53 0.80
N LEU A 142 -0.92 1.64 0.97
CA LEU A 142 0.07 1.36 -0.07
C LEU A 142 -0.60 0.88 -1.35
N LEU A 143 -1.49 -0.10 -1.26
CA LEU A 143 -2.16 -0.71 -2.41
C LEU A 143 -3.14 0.26 -3.09
N MET A 144 -3.90 1.04 -2.32
CA MET A 144 -4.76 2.10 -2.87
C MET A 144 -3.93 3.17 -3.59
N THR A 145 -2.80 3.58 -3.02
CA THR A 145 -1.88 4.54 -3.65
C THR A 145 -1.27 3.96 -4.92
N ALA A 146 -0.91 2.66 -4.91
CA ALA A 146 -0.44 1.95 -6.09
C ALA A 146 -1.52 1.89 -7.18
N ALA A 147 -2.78 1.63 -6.82
CA ALA A 147 -3.90 1.63 -7.75
C ALA A 147 -4.10 3.01 -8.40
N VAL A 148 -4.05 4.09 -7.60
CA VAL A 148 -4.12 5.47 -8.12
C VAL A 148 -2.94 5.77 -9.04
N TYR A 149 -1.72 5.38 -8.66
CA TYR A 149 -0.54 5.54 -9.52
C TYR A 149 -0.71 4.79 -10.85
N CYS A 150 -1.18 3.54 -10.81
CA CYS A 150 -1.47 2.76 -12.01
C CYS A 150 -2.56 3.39 -12.86
N ALA A 151 -3.63 3.91 -12.25
CA ALA A 151 -4.70 4.61 -12.97
C ALA A 151 -4.19 5.87 -13.69
N VAL A 152 -3.35 6.67 -13.02
CA VAL A 152 -2.69 7.83 -13.65
C VAL A 152 -1.79 7.40 -14.81
N ARG A 153 -1.07 6.28 -14.67
CA ARG A 153 -0.27 5.68 -15.75
C ARG A 153 -1.13 5.20 -16.92
N ALA A 154 -2.34 4.70 -16.62
CA ALA A 154 -3.28 4.21 -17.63
C ALA A 154 -3.85 5.32 -18.52
N LEU A 155 -3.76 6.58 -18.12
CA LEU A 155 -4.10 7.73 -18.96
C LEU A 155 -3.06 7.99 -20.05
N ASP A 156 -1.88 7.35 -19.97
CA ASP A 156 -0.89 7.32 -21.04
C ASP A 156 -1.28 6.25 -22.10
N ARG A 157 -0.43 6.04 -23.14
CA ARG A 157 -0.74 5.19 -24.30
C ARG A 157 -0.96 3.68 -24.02
N ASN A 158 -0.50 3.15 -22.89
CA ASN A 158 -0.60 1.72 -22.51
C ASN A 158 -1.64 1.49 -21.40
N GLY A 159 -2.85 2.01 -21.61
CA GLY A 159 -3.89 2.04 -20.59
C GLY A 159 -4.36 0.68 -20.07
N ASP A 160 -4.38 -0.36 -20.91
CA ASP A 160 -4.86 -1.70 -20.58
C ASP A 160 -4.13 -2.35 -19.42
N ARG A 161 -2.81 -2.49 -19.52
CA ARG A 161 -1.96 -3.12 -18.48
C ARG A 161 -2.02 -2.37 -17.16
N TRP A 162 -1.99 -1.03 -17.23
CA TRP A 162 -2.00 -0.23 -16.01
C TRP A 162 -3.35 -0.27 -15.30
N MET A 163 -4.46 -0.33 -16.04
CA MET A 163 -5.79 -0.52 -15.44
C MET A 163 -5.93 -1.90 -14.81
N THR A 164 -5.45 -2.96 -15.45
CA THR A 164 -5.42 -4.31 -14.87
C THR A 164 -4.60 -4.33 -13.57
N LEU A 165 -3.40 -3.71 -13.57
CA LEU A 165 -2.59 -3.59 -12.34
C LEU A 165 -3.28 -2.77 -11.25
N ALA A 166 -4.04 -1.73 -11.61
CA ALA A 166 -4.86 -0.99 -10.66
C ALA A 166 -5.93 -1.90 -10.03
N GLY A 167 -6.58 -2.74 -10.84
CA GLY A 167 -7.55 -3.73 -10.37
C GLY A 167 -6.93 -4.75 -9.41
N VAL A 168 -5.79 -5.34 -9.77
CA VAL A 168 -5.03 -6.25 -8.88
C VAL A 168 -4.70 -5.58 -7.55
N ALA A 169 -4.19 -4.34 -7.58
CA ALA A 169 -3.86 -3.61 -6.36
C ALA A 169 -5.11 -3.36 -5.50
N LEU A 170 -6.26 -3.04 -6.10
CA LEU A 170 -7.52 -2.87 -5.36
C LEU A 170 -8.05 -4.18 -4.81
N GLY A 171 -7.91 -5.30 -5.54
CA GLY A 171 -8.26 -6.63 -5.05
C GLY A 171 -7.47 -7.00 -3.79
N PHE A 172 -6.15 -6.78 -3.80
CA PHE A 172 -5.33 -6.98 -2.61
C PHE A 172 -5.62 -5.94 -1.50
N ALA A 173 -6.00 -4.71 -1.84
CA ALA A 173 -6.43 -3.72 -0.84
C ALA A 173 -7.75 -4.16 -0.16
N PHE A 174 -8.68 -4.73 -0.92
CA PHE A 174 -9.88 -5.37 -0.36
C PHE A 174 -9.52 -6.53 0.57
N LEU A 175 -8.58 -7.39 0.18
CA LEU A 175 -8.07 -8.49 1.00
C LEU A 175 -7.20 -8.01 2.19
N ALA A 176 -6.87 -6.73 2.28
CA ALA A 176 -6.25 -6.14 3.46
C ALA A 176 -7.29 -5.57 4.44
N LYS A 177 -8.31 -4.86 3.95
CA LYS A 177 -9.29 -4.17 4.83
C LYS A 177 -10.70 -4.07 4.23
N MET A 178 -11.15 -5.06 3.49
CA MET A 178 -12.53 -5.16 2.96
C MET A 178 -12.91 -3.92 2.10
N LEU A 179 -14.11 -3.40 2.27
CA LEU A 179 -14.67 -2.29 1.47
C LEU A 179 -13.87 -0.98 1.56
N GLU A 180 -13.16 -0.75 2.66
CA GLU A 180 -12.30 0.42 2.80
C GLU A 180 -11.21 0.46 1.73
N GLY A 181 -10.66 -0.70 1.35
CA GLY A 181 -9.67 -0.83 0.27
C GLY A 181 -10.19 -0.42 -1.11
N LEU A 182 -11.51 -0.35 -1.29
CA LEU A 182 -12.15 0.03 -2.56
C LEU A 182 -12.58 1.52 -2.60
N MET A 183 -12.30 2.33 -1.59
CA MET A 183 -12.75 3.72 -1.52
C MET A 183 -12.33 4.57 -2.73
N VAL A 184 -11.18 4.28 -3.34
CA VAL A 184 -10.69 5.03 -4.52
C VAL A 184 -11.25 4.50 -5.84
N LEU A 185 -11.91 3.34 -5.85
CA LEU A 185 -12.43 2.68 -7.07
C LEU A 185 -13.41 3.57 -7.86
N PRO A 186 -14.42 4.22 -7.24
CA PRO A 186 -15.35 5.06 -7.99
C PRO A 186 -14.65 6.24 -8.68
N ALA A 187 -13.69 6.88 -7.99
CA ALA A 187 -12.92 7.98 -8.54
C ALA A 187 -12.03 7.52 -9.70
N ILE A 188 -11.32 6.39 -9.55
CA ILE A 188 -10.49 5.80 -10.61
C ILE A 188 -11.37 5.49 -11.84
N GLY A 189 -12.49 4.82 -11.64
CA GLY A 189 -13.42 4.44 -12.71
C GLY A 189 -13.94 5.67 -13.47
N LEU A 190 -14.41 6.68 -12.75
CA LEU A 190 -14.92 7.93 -13.34
C LEU A 190 -13.84 8.67 -14.14
N VAL A 191 -12.67 8.89 -13.55
CA VAL A 191 -11.56 9.58 -14.22
C VAL A 191 -11.14 8.83 -15.48
N TYR A 192 -11.04 7.50 -15.43
CA TYR A 192 -10.68 6.71 -16.60
C TYR A 192 -11.75 6.76 -17.69
N LEU A 193 -13.03 6.69 -17.32
CA LEU A 193 -14.15 6.81 -18.29
C LEU A 193 -14.18 8.16 -19.00
N VAL A 194 -13.81 9.23 -18.28
CA VAL A 194 -13.85 10.59 -18.86
C VAL A 194 -12.58 10.92 -19.62
N ALA A 195 -11.40 10.64 -19.06
CA ALA A 195 -10.13 11.20 -19.51
C ALA A 195 -9.23 10.24 -20.30
N ALA A 196 -9.52 8.93 -20.36
CA ALA A 196 -8.63 7.99 -21.06
C ALA A 196 -8.56 8.28 -22.58
N PRO A 197 -7.36 8.26 -23.20
CA PRO A 197 -7.14 8.63 -24.60
C PRO A 197 -7.50 7.49 -25.58
N VAL A 198 -8.58 6.77 -25.30
CA VAL A 198 -9.10 5.65 -26.11
C VAL A 198 -10.63 5.74 -26.25
N GLY A 199 -11.22 5.10 -27.24
CA GLY A 199 -12.67 5.09 -27.44
C GLY A 199 -13.42 4.42 -26.29
N LEU A 200 -14.69 4.83 -26.05
CA LEU A 200 -15.51 4.39 -24.93
C LEU A 200 -15.58 2.87 -24.77
N GLY A 201 -15.73 2.13 -25.88
CA GLY A 201 -15.76 0.66 -25.84
C GLY A 201 -14.48 0.06 -25.23
N ARG A 202 -13.30 0.60 -25.57
CA ARG A 202 -12.02 0.17 -24.97
C ARG A 202 -11.91 0.57 -23.52
N ARG A 203 -12.39 1.75 -23.12
CA ARG A 203 -12.42 2.16 -21.69
C ARG A 203 -13.21 1.16 -20.86
N LEU A 204 -14.38 0.75 -21.34
CA LEU A 204 -15.22 -0.23 -20.67
C LEU A 204 -14.53 -1.60 -20.58
N VAL A 205 -13.88 -2.07 -21.66
CA VAL A 205 -13.12 -3.33 -21.62
C VAL A 205 -11.98 -3.27 -20.62
N HIS A 206 -11.23 -2.17 -20.55
CA HIS A 206 -10.14 -2.03 -19.59
C HIS A 206 -10.66 -1.99 -18.13
N LEU A 207 -11.80 -1.33 -17.87
CA LEU A 207 -12.42 -1.33 -16.55
C LEU A 207 -12.96 -2.71 -16.16
N LEU A 208 -13.58 -3.44 -17.10
CA LEU A 208 -14.01 -4.82 -16.86
C LEU A 208 -12.81 -5.73 -16.56
N ALA A 209 -11.71 -5.58 -17.31
CA ALA A 209 -10.48 -6.33 -17.05
C ALA A 209 -9.89 -6.00 -15.68
N ALA A 210 -9.99 -4.74 -15.22
CA ALA A 210 -9.54 -4.33 -13.89
C ALA A 210 -10.42 -4.91 -12.77
N VAL A 211 -11.72 -5.07 -13.01
CA VAL A 211 -12.64 -5.68 -12.03
C VAL A 211 -12.48 -7.20 -11.98
N ALA A 212 -12.10 -7.82 -13.10
CA ALA A 212 -11.90 -9.27 -13.19
C ALA A 212 -10.52 -9.73 -12.71
N ALA A 213 -9.58 -8.80 -12.48
CA ALA A 213 -8.21 -9.09 -12.08
C ALA A 213 -8.06 -9.16 -10.55
#